data_070196bf519f6bd55401c55c8e1edfb7
#
_entry.id   070196bf519f6bd55401c55c8e1edfb7
#
_cell.length_a   1.000
_cell.length_b   1.000
_cell.length_c   1.000
_cell.angle_alpha   90.00
_cell.angle_beta   90.00
_cell.angle_gamma   90.00
#
_symmetry.space_group_name_H-M   'P 1'
#
loop_
_entity.id
_entity.type
_entity.pdbx_description
1 polymer ?
#
loop_
_entity_poly.entity_id
_entity_poly.type
_entity_poly.pdbx_seq_one_letter_code
_entity_poly.pdbx_strand_id
1 'polypeptide(L)'
;MSSDSRSRGWCFTINNYTELHVDIVYAQQFEPSVTYIVCGREVGESGTPHLQGFIYHKTLKSFSQMRDVCPSAHWEPMKGTALQASQYCKKEGDFWEHGNIPMSQEKKGEAGAEWWKQQVEHVAARRYDEVDPRRSDHPHRHAHGPRHRRGRAA
;
A
#
# COMPACT_ATOMS: atom_id res chain seq x y z
N MET A 1 -22.21 14.84 1.82
CA MET A 1 -20.82 15.05 1.82
C MET A 1 -20.30 15.22 0.40
N SER A 2 -19.36 16.04 0.28
CA SER A 2 -18.76 16.17 -1.02
C SER A 2 -17.97 14.91 -1.28
N SER A 3 -18.36 14.21 -2.28
CA SER A 3 -17.66 13.01 -2.66
C SER A 3 -16.42 13.35 -3.46
N ASP A 4 -16.11 14.64 -3.62
CA ASP A 4 -15.00 15.02 -4.46
C ASP A 4 -13.84 15.58 -3.68
N SER A 5 -13.48 14.88 -2.61
CA SER A 5 -12.22 15.15 -1.94
C SER A 5 -11.09 15.07 -2.95
N ARG A 6 -10.07 15.90 -2.76
CA ARG A 6 -8.93 15.92 -3.65
C ARG A 6 -7.66 15.68 -2.86
N SER A 7 -6.78 14.89 -3.44
CA SER A 7 -5.51 14.57 -2.82
C SER A 7 -4.56 14.09 -3.88
N ARG A 8 -3.26 14.23 -3.64
CA ARG A 8 -2.27 13.62 -4.52
C ARG A 8 -2.06 12.16 -4.16
N GLY A 9 -2.25 11.83 -2.89
CA GLY A 9 -2.05 10.46 -2.44
C GLY A 9 -3.37 9.80 -2.09
N TRP A 10 -3.55 8.58 -2.56
CA TRP A 10 -4.77 7.82 -2.34
C TRP A 10 -4.47 6.41 -1.89
N CYS A 11 -5.13 6.00 -0.83
CA CYS A 11 -5.04 4.62 -0.34
C CYS A 11 -6.23 3.85 -0.88
N PHE A 12 -6.03 2.57 -1.14
CA PHE A 12 -7.14 1.75 -1.61
C PHE A 12 -7.10 0.36 -1.00
N THR A 13 -8.29 -0.23 -0.92
CA THR A 13 -8.45 -1.61 -0.46
C THR A 13 -9.40 -2.30 -1.42
N ILE A 14 -9.03 -3.48 -1.89
CA ILE A 14 -9.89 -4.27 -2.77
C ILE A 14 -10.05 -5.64 -2.13
N ASN A 15 -11.23 -5.88 -1.55
CA ASN A 15 -11.51 -7.15 -0.90
C ASN A 15 -11.90 -8.20 -1.94
N ASN A 16 -11.46 -9.43 -1.71
CA ASN A 16 -11.80 -10.55 -2.60
C ASN A 16 -11.43 -10.23 -4.04
N TYR A 17 -10.22 -9.72 -4.22
CA TYR A 17 -9.76 -9.26 -5.52
C TYR A 17 -9.61 -10.41 -6.51
N THR A 18 -9.69 -10.05 -7.79
CA THR A 18 -9.51 -11.00 -8.89
C THR A 18 -8.26 -10.61 -9.67
N GLU A 19 -7.92 -11.44 -10.65
CA GLU A 19 -6.79 -11.11 -11.52
C GLU A 19 -7.01 -9.80 -12.27
N LEU A 20 -8.24 -9.49 -12.59
CA LEU A 20 -8.54 -8.25 -13.27
C LEU A 20 -8.17 -7.06 -12.37
N HIS A 21 -8.47 -7.16 -11.08
CA HIS A 21 -8.09 -6.10 -10.16
C HIS A 21 -6.56 -5.94 -10.09
N VAL A 22 -5.86 -7.05 -10.06
CA VAL A 22 -4.40 -7.02 -10.05
C VAL A 22 -3.89 -6.31 -11.30
N ASP A 23 -4.46 -6.63 -12.44
CA ASP A 23 -4.04 -6.02 -13.70
C ASP A 23 -4.33 -4.52 -13.73
N ILE A 24 -5.50 -4.12 -13.23
CA ILE A 24 -5.86 -2.71 -13.19
C ILE A 24 -4.88 -1.92 -12.33
N VAL A 25 -4.58 -2.45 -11.15
CA VAL A 25 -3.68 -1.76 -10.24
C VAL A 25 -2.27 -1.73 -10.81
N TYR A 26 -1.82 -2.84 -11.36
CA TYR A 26 -0.48 -2.91 -11.92
C TYR A 26 -0.29 -1.91 -13.05
N ALA A 27 -1.33 -1.71 -13.85
CA ALA A 27 -1.27 -0.79 -14.99
C ALA A 27 -1.12 0.66 -14.55
N GLN A 28 -1.50 0.98 -13.33
CA GLN A 28 -1.43 2.37 -12.85
C GLN A 28 0.00 2.89 -12.80
N GLN A 29 0.98 2.02 -12.68
CA GLN A 29 2.37 2.46 -12.65
C GLN A 29 2.79 3.14 -13.96
N PHE A 30 2.05 2.88 -15.02
CA PHE A 30 2.38 3.47 -16.34
C PHE A 30 1.65 4.76 -16.62
N GLU A 31 0.76 5.20 -15.71
CA GLU A 31 0.09 6.47 -15.87
C GLU A 31 1.08 7.61 -15.65
N PRO A 32 1.14 8.58 -16.57
CA PRO A 32 2.14 9.65 -16.46
C PRO A 32 2.06 10.45 -15.18
N SER A 33 0.88 10.57 -14.58
CA SER A 33 0.73 11.36 -13.36
C SER A 33 1.19 10.61 -12.12
N VAL A 34 1.39 9.30 -12.19
CA VAL A 34 1.76 8.51 -11.03
C VAL A 34 3.26 8.57 -10.80
N THR A 35 3.65 9.03 -9.62
CA THR A 35 5.06 9.08 -9.24
C THR A 35 5.46 7.90 -8.35
N TYR A 36 4.48 7.30 -7.69
CA TYR A 36 4.76 6.17 -6.82
C TYR A 36 3.51 5.33 -6.63
N ILE A 37 3.69 4.02 -6.57
CA ILE A 37 2.59 3.11 -6.28
C ILE A 37 3.15 1.90 -5.54
N VAL A 38 2.39 1.42 -4.57
CA VAL A 38 2.72 0.21 -3.84
C VAL A 38 1.42 -0.56 -3.63
N CYS A 39 1.50 -1.87 -3.70
CA CYS A 39 0.33 -2.72 -3.50
C CYS A 39 0.75 -3.98 -2.79
N GLY A 40 0.12 -4.24 -1.65
CA GLY A 40 0.38 -5.43 -0.87
C GLY A 40 -0.77 -6.40 -0.96
N ARG A 41 -0.45 -7.69 -0.89
CA ARG A 41 -1.44 -8.76 -0.82
C ARG A 41 -1.54 -9.19 0.63
N GLU A 42 -2.77 -9.17 1.15
CA GLU A 42 -2.98 -9.45 2.56
C GLU A 42 -4.20 -10.33 2.73
N VAL A 43 -4.24 -11.01 3.88
CA VAL A 43 -5.41 -11.79 4.25
C VAL A 43 -5.84 -11.29 5.62
N GLY A 44 -7.09 -10.84 5.71
CA GLY A 44 -7.61 -10.32 6.95
C GLY A 44 -7.81 -11.40 7.99
N GLU A 45 -8.13 -10.99 9.21
CA GLU A 45 -8.34 -11.92 10.30
C GLU A 45 -9.44 -12.91 10.02
N SER A 46 -10.44 -12.48 9.27
CA SER A 46 -11.55 -13.35 8.91
C SER A 46 -11.22 -14.25 7.73
N GLY A 47 -10.02 -14.12 7.18
CA GLY A 47 -9.62 -14.92 6.04
C GLY A 47 -9.93 -14.28 4.69
N THR A 48 -10.37 -13.05 4.68
CA THR A 48 -10.69 -12.36 3.43
C THR A 48 -9.40 -11.87 2.76
N PRO A 49 -9.10 -12.36 1.56
CA PRO A 49 -7.96 -11.84 0.82
C PRO A 49 -8.26 -10.44 0.31
N HIS A 50 -7.26 -9.56 0.37
CA HIS A 50 -7.47 -8.22 -0.14
C HIS A 50 -6.15 -7.62 -0.60
N LEU A 51 -6.27 -6.63 -1.48
CA LEU A 51 -5.14 -5.80 -1.88
C LEU A 51 -5.19 -4.53 -1.05
N GLN A 52 -4.05 -4.16 -0.51
CA GLN A 52 -3.90 -2.92 0.26
C GLN A 52 -2.86 -2.09 -0.44
N GLY A 53 -3.25 -0.93 -0.97
CA GLY A 53 -2.32 -0.18 -1.76
C GLY A 53 -2.37 1.32 -1.52
N PHE A 54 -1.40 1.99 -2.13
CA PHE A 54 -1.25 3.42 -2.04
C PHE A 54 -0.65 3.93 -3.35
N ILE A 55 -1.23 5.00 -3.87
CA ILE A 55 -0.78 5.58 -5.13
C ILE A 55 -0.62 7.08 -4.95
N TYR A 56 0.47 7.63 -5.48
CA TYR A 56 0.76 9.04 -5.36
C TYR A 56 0.91 9.68 -6.73
N HIS A 57 0.18 10.77 -6.93
CA HIS A 57 0.14 11.47 -8.23
C HIS A 57 0.88 12.79 -8.15
N LYS A 58 1.36 13.24 -9.31
CA LYS A 58 1.97 14.57 -9.41
C LYS A 58 0.97 15.68 -9.14
N THR A 59 -0.29 15.44 -9.48
CA THR A 59 -1.33 16.47 -9.37
C THR A 59 -2.44 15.96 -8.49
N LEU A 60 -3.30 16.87 -8.07
CA LEU A 60 -4.45 16.52 -7.26
C LEU A 60 -5.42 15.67 -8.08
N LYS A 61 -5.92 14.62 -7.46
CA LYS A 61 -6.94 13.76 -8.06
C LYS A 61 -8.16 13.77 -7.15
N SER A 62 -9.33 13.73 -7.76
CA SER A 62 -10.56 13.71 -7.00
C SER A 62 -10.95 12.26 -6.69
N PHE A 63 -11.83 12.12 -5.70
CA PHE A 63 -12.37 10.80 -5.38
C PHE A 63 -13.03 10.17 -6.61
N SER A 64 -13.76 10.98 -7.39
CA SER A 64 -14.42 10.47 -8.58
C SER A 64 -13.43 9.90 -9.59
N GLN A 65 -12.29 10.58 -9.74
CA GLN A 65 -11.27 10.09 -10.66
C GLN A 65 -10.69 8.76 -10.20
N MET A 66 -10.44 8.64 -8.90
CA MET A 66 -9.89 7.39 -8.38
C MET A 66 -10.92 6.27 -8.48
N ARG A 67 -12.19 6.58 -8.19
CA ARG A 67 -13.23 5.57 -8.32
C ARG A 67 -13.34 5.06 -9.75
N ASP A 68 -13.12 5.94 -10.72
CA ASP A 68 -13.16 5.52 -12.11
C ASP A 68 -12.05 4.53 -12.45
N VAL A 69 -10.92 4.60 -11.74
CA VAL A 69 -9.83 3.67 -11.97
C VAL A 69 -10.26 2.26 -11.57
N CYS A 70 -10.89 2.14 -10.42
CA CYS A 70 -11.35 0.85 -9.95
C CYS A 70 -12.58 1.08 -9.08
N PRO A 71 -13.78 0.94 -9.67
CA PRO A 71 -15.01 1.25 -8.93
C PRO A 71 -15.28 0.35 -7.73
N SER A 72 -14.73 -0.86 -7.75
CA SER A 72 -14.97 -1.79 -6.64
C SER A 72 -13.99 -1.61 -5.49
N ALA A 73 -12.99 -0.74 -5.65
CA ALA A 73 -12.05 -0.49 -4.57
C ALA A 73 -12.61 0.53 -3.59
N HIS A 74 -12.16 0.41 -2.35
CA HIS A 74 -12.43 1.43 -1.35
C HIS A 74 -11.30 2.43 -1.40
N TRP A 75 -11.59 3.68 -1.73
CA TRP A 75 -10.60 4.73 -1.89
C TRP A 75 -10.66 5.73 -0.76
N GLU A 76 -9.53 6.09 -0.21
CA GLU A 76 -9.44 7.12 0.82
C GLU A 76 -8.25 8.03 0.55
N PRO A 77 -8.41 9.34 0.77
CA PRO A 77 -7.26 10.23 0.65
C PRO A 77 -6.21 9.87 1.69
N MET A 78 -4.95 10.07 1.32
CA MET A 78 -3.82 9.78 2.18
C MET A 78 -3.91 10.56 3.48
N LYS A 79 -3.57 9.89 4.58
CA LYS A 79 -3.40 10.51 5.88
C LYS A 79 -1.94 10.34 6.27
N GLY A 80 -1.38 11.33 6.94
CA GLY A 80 0.02 11.26 7.30
C GLY A 80 0.90 11.47 6.07
N THR A 81 2.05 10.82 6.05
CA THR A 81 3.00 10.98 4.97
C THR A 81 2.94 9.83 3.98
N ALA A 82 3.51 10.07 2.80
CA ALA A 82 3.57 9.01 1.79
C ALA A 82 4.41 7.84 2.29
N LEU A 83 5.48 8.12 3.02
CA LEU A 83 6.30 7.05 3.56
C LEU A 83 5.52 6.17 4.52
N GLN A 84 4.74 6.79 5.40
CA GLN A 84 3.92 6.05 6.35
C GLN A 84 2.89 5.19 5.62
N ALA A 85 2.25 5.75 4.61
CA ALA A 85 1.28 5.00 3.83
C ALA A 85 1.92 3.81 3.13
N SER A 86 3.11 4.01 2.56
CA SER A 86 3.79 2.93 1.86
C SER A 86 4.19 1.82 2.83
N GLN A 87 4.67 2.19 4.01
CA GLN A 87 5.07 1.19 4.99
C GLN A 87 3.88 0.36 5.44
N TYR A 88 2.73 0.99 5.58
CA TYR A 88 1.52 0.27 5.97
C TYR A 88 1.15 -0.77 4.91
N CYS A 89 1.29 -0.42 3.64
CA CYS A 89 0.96 -1.36 2.57
C CYS A 89 1.96 -2.50 2.45
N LYS A 90 3.15 -2.36 3.04
CA LYS A 90 4.18 -3.39 2.99
C LYS A 90 4.22 -4.25 4.25
N LYS A 91 3.31 -4.01 5.18
CA LYS A 91 3.40 -4.59 6.51
C LYS A 91 3.37 -6.11 6.55
N GLU A 92 2.73 -6.73 5.56
CA GLU A 92 2.65 -8.18 5.54
C GLU A 92 3.77 -8.84 4.73
N GLY A 93 4.58 -8.03 4.07
CA GLY A 93 5.75 -8.56 3.37
C GLY A 93 5.54 -9.03 1.96
N ASP A 94 4.30 -9.17 1.53
CA ASP A 94 4.00 -9.60 0.16
C ASP A 94 3.46 -8.39 -0.60
N PHE A 95 4.34 -7.72 -1.32
CA PHE A 95 3.97 -6.48 -2.01
C PHE A 95 4.85 -6.24 -3.21
N TRP A 96 4.44 -5.30 -4.05
CA TRP A 96 5.29 -4.74 -5.09
C TRP A 96 5.13 -3.21 -5.05
N GLU A 97 6.14 -2.52 -5.55
CA GLU A 97 6.11 -1.07 -5.60
C GLU A 97 6.90 -0.57 -6.79
N HIS A 98 6.60 0.65 -7.20
CA HIS A 98 7.26 1.27 -8.34
C HIS A 98 7.30 2.77 -8.15
N GLY A 99 8.42 3.38 -8.51
CA GLY A 99 8.57 4.82 -8.45
C GLY A 99 9.24 5.27 -7.18
N ASN A 100 9.20 6.57 -6.96
CA ASN A 100 9.88 7.18 -5.82
C ASN A 100 8.87 7.76 -4.86
N ILE A 101 9.04 7.42 -3.58
CA ILE A 101 8.19 7.97 -2.53
C ILE A 101 8.51 9.45 -2.38
N PRO A 102 7.49 10.33 -2.44
CA PRO A 102 7.76 11.75 -2.25
C PRO A 102 8.25 12.01 -0.84
N MET A 103 9.29 12.83 -0.75
CA MET A 103 9.88 13.19 0.51
C MET A 103 9.23 14.45 1.00
N SER A 104 9.11 14.57 2.32
CA SER A 104 8.75 15.84 2.88
C SER A 104 7.55 15.75 3.78
N GLN A 105 7.15 16.88 4.31
CA GLN A 105 5.94 16.99 5.09
C GLN A 105 6.10 16.45 6.50
N GLU A 106 7.31 16.56 7.02
CA GLU A 106 7.55 16.09 8.37
C GLU A 106 6.55 16.69 9.36
N LYS A 107 6.33 17.99 9.21
CA LYS A 107 5.46 18.67 10.14
C LYS A 107 4.02 18.25 9.98
N LYS A 108 3.62 17.99 8.76
CA LYS A 108 2.25 17.55 8.53
C LYS A 108 2.00 16.17 9.09
N GLY A 109 3.06 15.39 9.21
CA GLY A 109 2.90 14.03 9.65
C GLY A 109 2.88 13.85 11.15
N GLU A 110 3.09 14.92 11.92
CA GLU A 110 3.23 14.73 13.34
C GLU A 110 2.01 14.09 13.99
N ALA A 111 0.84 14.65 13.75
CA ALA A 111 -0.38 14.07 14.33
C ALA A 111 -0.64 12.69 13.75
N GLY A 112 -0.39 12.52 12.47
CA GLY A 112 -0.58 11.24 11.83
C GLY A 112 0.49 10.25 12.20
N ALA A 113 1.68 10.73 12.54
CA ALA A 113 2.80 9.85 12.84
C ALA A 113 2.51 8.95 14.03
N GLU A 114 1.86 9.52 15.05
CA GLU A 114 1.52 8.74 16.23
C GLU A 114 0.56 7.62 15.88
N TRP A 115 -0.44 7.94 15.08
CA TRP A 115 -1.41 6.95 14.67
C TRP A 115 -0.75 5.83 13.85
N TRP A 116 0.07 6.21 12.89
CA TRP A 116 0.75 5.23 12.05
C TRP A 116 1.70 4.37 12.84
N LYS A 117 2.38 4.98 13.80
CA LYS A 117 3.29 4.23 14.65
C LYS A 117 2.55 3.14 15.40
N GLN A 118 1.38 3.47 15.94
CA GLN A 118 0.57 2.49 16.64
C GLN A 118 0.10 1.39 15.72
N GLN A 119 -0.30 1.74 14.49
CA GLN A 119 -0.74 0.73 13.53
C GLN A 119 0.39 -0.21 13.16
N VAL A 120 1.55 0.34 12.89
CA VAL A 120 2.69 -0.48 12.48
C VAL A 120 3.13 -1.39 13.62
N GLU A 121 3.17 -0.85 14.82
CA GLU A 121 3.56 -1.66 15.98
C GLU A 121 2.56 -2.78 16.22
N HIS A 122 1.28 -2.48 16.08
CA HIS A 122 0.26 -3.49 16.26
C HIS A 122 0.39 -4.62 15.24
N VAL A 123 0.61 -4.25 14.00
CA VAL A 123 0.76 -5.24 12.94
C VAL A 123 2.03 -6.06 13.16
N ALA A 124 3.10 -5.40 13.54
CA ALA A 124 4.36 -6.09 13.77
C ALA A 124 4.24 -7.10 14.90
N ALA A 125 3.56 -6.71 15.98
CA ALA A 125 3.35 -7.61 17.10
C ALA A 125 2.54 -8.83 16.68
N ARG A 126 1.50 -8.60 15.89
CA ARG A 126 0.66 -9.69 15.43
C ARG A 126 1.44 -10.65 14.53
N ARG A 127 2.24 -10.09 13.64
CA ARG A 127 3.05 -10.93 12.76
C ARG A 127 4.06 -11.73 13.53
N TYR A 128 4.65 -11.11 14.54
CA TYR A 128 5.65 -11.78 15.36
C TYR A 128 5.02 -12.98 16.05
N ASP A 129 3.81 -12.80 16.56
CA ASP A 129 3.13 -13.91 17.23
C ASP A 129 2.79 -15.04 16.28
N GLU A 130 2.55 -14.71 15.02
CA GLU A 130 2.19 -15.73 14.04
C GLU A 130 3.38 -16.45 13.46
N VAL A 131 4.57 -15.90 13.59
CA VAL A 131 5.76 -16.51 13.02
C VAL A 131 6.28 -17.58 13.95
N ASP A 132 6.49 -18.76 13.41
CA ASP A 132 7.08 -19.86 14.16
C ASP A 132 8.57 -19.57 14.33
N PRO A 133 9.05 -19.44 15.56
CA PRO A 133 10.47 -19.12 15.76
C PRO A 133 11.42 -20.11 15.12
N ARG A 134 10.96 -21.31 14.89
CA ARG A 134 11.80 -22.32 14.28
C ARG A 134 11.93 -22.19 12.78
N ARG A 135 11.17 -21.28 12.18
CA ARG A 135 11.26 -20.97 10.76
C ARG A 135 12.16 -19.79 10.57
N SER A 136 13.33 -19.90 10.98
CA SER A 136 14.21 -18.75 11.04
C SER A 136 14.57 -18.20 9.69
N ASP A 137 14.14 -18.84 8.75
CA ASP A 137 14.49 -18.36 7.47
C ASP A 137 13.59 -17.30 6.99
N HIS A 138 13.56 -16.84 7.00
CA HIS A 138 12.84 -16.19 6.22
C HIS A 138 12.89 -14.96 5.96
N PRO A 139 13.30 -15.05 5.50
CA PRO A 139 13.39 -14.11 4.95
C PRO A 139 13.33 -13.29 4.29
N HIS A 140 13.46 -13.41 4.08
CA HIS A 140 13.22 -12.61 3.33
C HIS A 140 13.12 -12.25 2.43
N ARG A 141 13.13 -12.84 2.39
CA ARG A 141 13.04 -12.39 1.48
C ARG A 141 12.92 -11.77 0.77
N HIS A 142 12.89 -11.97 1.07
CA HIS A 142 12.79 -11.05 0.27
C HIS A 142 12.76 -10.50 -0.35
N ALA A 143 12.76 -10.99 -0.04
CA ALA A 143 12.70 -10.28 -0.79
C ALA A 143 12.64 -9.97 -1.48
N HIS A 144 12.71 -10.50 -1.06
CA HIS A 144 12.69 -9.93 -1.92
C HIS A 144 12.69 -9.64 -2.62
N GLY A 145 12.63 -10.38 -2.24
CA GLY A 145 12.93 -9.93 -2.99
C GLY A 145 12.97 -9.99 -3.65
N PRO A 146 13.03 -10.16 -3.63
CA PRO A 146 13.27 -9.87 -4.28
C PRO A 146 13.06 -9.93 -4.88
N ARG A 147 13.20 -10.42 -4.67
CA ARG A 147 13.18 -10.19 -5.07
C ARG A 147 12.98 -10.01 -5.86
N HIS A 148 13.21 -10.39 -5.61
CA HIS A 148 13.32 -9.86 -6.13
C HIS A 148 13.20 -9.91 -6.73
N ARG A 149 13.41 -10.33 -6.96
CA ARG A 149 13.64 -10.05 -7.34
C ARG A 149 13.49 -10.09 -8.13
N ARG A 150 13.69 -10.54 -7.90
CA ARG A 150 13.76 -10.27 -8.36
C ARG A 150 13.76 -10.37 -9.10
N GLY A 151 13.88 -10.80 -8.40
CA GLY A 151 14.09 -10.54 -8.93
C GLY A 151 14.19 -10.93 -9.35
N ARG A 152 14.50 -11.45 -9.39
CA ARG A 152 14.75 -11.52 -9.67
C ARG A 152 14.57 -11.92 -10.31
N ALA A 153 14.71 -12.28 -9.62
CA ALA A 153 14.58 -12.33 -10.04
C ALA A 153 14.48 -12.63 -10.36
N ALA A 154 14.68 -13.04 -9.95
CA ALA A 154 14.61 -12.98 -10.15
C ALA A 154 14.62 -12.97 -10.44
#